data_e78afc5ba24a642a28e448f556b07e54
#
_entry.id   e78afc5ba24a642a28e448f556b07e54
#
_cell.length_a   1.000
_cell.length_b   1.000
_cell.length_c   1.000
_cell.angle_alpha   90.00
_cell.angle_beta   90.00
_cell.angle_gamma   90.00
#
_symmetry.space_group_name_H-M   'P 1'
#
loop_
_entity.id
_entity.type
_entity.pdbx_description
1 polymer ?
#
loop_
_entity_poly.entity_id
_entity_poly.type
_entity_poly.pdbx_seq_one_letter_code
_entity_poly.pdbx_strand_id
1 'polypeptide(L)'
;LPAETVIPVKVTNYRRWVNFPWAVVEAGGQGQAGDWTATDQARLRALVARAHAMQLWIRFYTLNGEDGKPAGGYNFGSAASALDRWKAAIDAKVDFLATDQYEAFARVRAAQLGTP
;
A
#
# COMPACT_ATOMS: atom_id res chain seq x y z
N LEU A 1 -7.32 -9.51 -8.96
CA LEU A 1 -6.88 -9.47 -10.36
C LEU A 1 -5.37 -9.63 -10.45
N PRO A 2 -4.86 -10.32 -11.48
CA PRO A 2 -3.42 -10.38 -11.70
C PRO A 2 -2.80 -9.00 -11.88
N ALA A 3 -1.53 -8.85 -11.51
CA ALA A 3 -0.83 -7.58 -11.61
C ALA A 3 -0.83 -7.03 -13.05
N GLU A 4 -0.71 -7.91 -14.03
CA GLU A 4 -0.73 -7.52 -15.46
C GLU A 4 -2.07 -6.95 -15.90
N THR A 5 -3.15 -7.36 -15.25
CA THR A 5 -4.50 -6.83 -15.53
C THR A 5 -4.68 -5.46 -14.88
N VAL A 6 -4.16 -5.29 -13.66
CA VAL A 6 -4.24 -4.02 -12.93
C VAL A 6 -3.36 -2.96 -13.57
N ILE A 7 -2.16 -3.35 -14.00
CA ILE A 7 -1.21 -2.45 -14.68
C ILE A 7 -0.92 -3.06 -16.05
N PRO A 8 -1.69 -2.68 -17.08
CA PRO A 8 -1.53 -3.26 -18.41
C PRO A 8 -0.26 -2.81 -19.10
N VAL A 9 0.12 -3.54 -20.16
CA VAL A 9 1.34 -3.25 -20.92
C VAL A 9 1.33 -1.85 -21.53
N LYS A 10 0.18 -1.42 -22.03
CA LYS A 10 0.08 -0.11 -22.68
C LYS A 10 -0.27 0.97 -21.65
N VAL A 11 0.71 1.82 -21.38
CA VAL A 11 0.51 3.06 -20.63
C VAL A 11 0.86 4.22 -21.57
N THR A 12 0.15 5.34 -21.43
CA THR A 12 0.42 6.50 -22.26
C THR A 12 1.71 7.17 -21.82
N ASN A 13 2.36 7.91 -22.72
CA ASN A 13 3.60 8.61 -22.44
C ASN A 13 3.46 9.69 -21.34
N TYR A 14 2.24 10.08 -21.04
CA TYR A 14 1.97 11.10 -20.03
C TYR A 14 1.81 10.53 -18.63
N ARG A 15 1.62 9.21 -18.52
CA ARG A 15 1.42 8.56 -17.23
C ARG A 15 2.77 8.24 -16.62
N ARG A 16 3.10 8.95 -15.53
CA ARG A 16 4.34 8.75 -14.79
C ARG A 16 4.16 7.88 -13.57
N TRP A 17 2.93 7.71 -13.11
CA TRP A 17 2.62 7.00 -11.89
C TRP A 17 1.21 6.43 -11.96
N VAL A 18 0.99 5.41 -11.14
CA VAL A 18 -0.31 4.79 -10.96
C VAL A 18 -0.73 4.96 -9.50
N ASN A 19 -2.02 5.17 -9.29
CA ASN A 19 -2.58 5.43 -7.97
C ASN A 19 -3.73 4.48 -7.73
N PHE A 20 -3.61 3.64 -6.69
CA PHE A 20 -4.57 2.57 -6.44
C PHE A 20 -5.16 2.64 -5.05
N PRO A 21 -6.44 2.23 -4.90
CA PRO A 21 -6.99 1.92 -3.59
C PRO A 21 -6.38 0.61 -3.07
N TRP A 22 -6.41 0.42 -1.76
CA TRP A 22 -5.86 -0.79 -1.15
C TRP A 22 -6.59 -2.07 -1.58
N ALA A 23 -7.82 -1.95 -2.09
CA ALA A 23 -8.60 -3.09 -2.58
C ALA A 23 -7.90 -3.89 -3.68
N VAL A 24 -6.92 -3.32 -4.40
CA VAL A 24 -6.14 -4.07 -5.39
C VAL A 24 -5.13 -5.01 -4.75
N VAL A 25 -4.80 -4.80 -3.47
CA VAL A 25 -3.91 -5.67 -2.69
C VAL A 25 -4.72 -6.66 -1.87
N GLU A 26 -5.65 -6.16 -1.06
CA GLU A 26 -6.54 -6.97 -0.23
C GLU A 26 -7.99 -6.75 -0.68
N ALA A 27 -8.62 -7.82 -1.17
CA ALA A 27 -9.98 -7.75 -1.70
C ALA A 27 -10.94 -7.14 -0.67
N GLY A 28 -11.75 -6.18 -1.12
CA GLY A 28 -12.66 -5.45 -0.26
C GLY A 28 -12.03 -4.27 0.48
N GLY A 29 -10.73 -4.06 0.33
CA GLY A 29 -10.02 -2.92 0.94
C GLY A 29 -9.89 -3.01 2.44
N GLN A 30 -9.74 -1.86 3.08
CA GLN A 30 -9.47 -1.76 4.52
C GLN A 30 -10.57 -2.35 5.39
N GLY A 31 -11.82 -2.20 4.98
CA GLY A 31 -12.96 -2.70 5.75
C GLY A 31 -13.06 -4.22 5.79
N GLN A 32 -12.46 -4.91 4.85
CA GLN A 32 -12.46 -6.37 4.72
C GLN A 32 -11.08 -6.97 4.97
N ALA A 33 -10.11 -6.16 5.30
CA ALA A 33 -8.74 -6.61 5.52
C ALA A 33 -8.69 -7.47 6.78
N GLY A 34 -8.09 -8.64 6.64
CA GLY A 34 -7.82 -9.54 7.76
C GLY A 34 -6.38 -9.40 8.21
N ASP A 35 -5.80 -10.54 8.60
CA ASP A 35 -4.39 -10.59 8.95
C ASP A 35 -3.53 -10.35 7.71
N TRP A 36 -2.39 -9.69 7.90
CA TRP A 36 -1.43 -9.52 6.83
C TRP A 36 -0.65 -10.82 6.64
N THR A 37 -0.75 -11.41 5.46
CA THR A 37 -0.19 -12.74 5.17
C THR A 37 0.98 -12.66 4.18
N ALA A 38 1.72 -13.77 4.05
CA ALA A 38 2.77 -13.88 3.05
C ALA A 38 2.20 -13.76 1.63
N THR A 39 0.98 -14.25 1.41
CA THR A 39 0.29 -14.10 0.13
C THR A 39 0.00 -12.63 -0.18
N ASP A 40 -0.45 -11.87 0.82
CA ASP A 40 -0.69 -10.44 0.69
C ASP A 40 0.61 -9.70 0.35
N GLN A 41 1.70 -10.04 1.03
CA GLN A 41 3.01 -9.42 0.77
C GLN A 41 3.49 -9.73 -0.65
N ALA A 42 3.32 -10.96 -1.11
CA ALA A 42 3.69 -11.35 -2.47
C ALA A 42 2.86 -10.58 -3.52
N ARG A 43 1.58 -10.40 -3.26
CA ARG A 43 0.69 -9.62 -4.13
C ARG A 43 1.17 -8.17 -4.22
N LEU A 44 1.47 -7.55 -3.09
CA LEU A 44 1.96 -6.17 -3.06
C LEU A 44 3.27 -6.03 -3.84
N ARG A 45 4.21 -6.94 -3.61
CA ARG A 45 5.49 -6.95 -4.34
C ARG A 45 5.30 -7.12 -5.84
N ALA A 46 4.36 -7.96 -6.26
CA ALA A 46 4.08 -8.17 -7.69
C ALA A 46 3.56 -6.88 -8.34
N LEU A 47 2.67 -6.16 -7.67
CA LEU A 47 2.17 -4.89 -8.17
C LEU A 47 3.27 -3.83 -8.29
N VAL A 48 4.12 -3.72 -7.28
CA VAL A 48 5.23 -2.77 -7.28
C VAL A 48 6.23 -3.13 -8.38
N ALA A 49 6.60 -4.41 -8.50
CA ALA A 49 7.52 -4.88 -9.53
C ALA A 49 6.96 -4.58 -10.93
N ARG A 50 5.68 -4.80 -11.15
CA ARG A 50 5.03 -4.51 -12.43
C ARG A 50 5.10 -3.02 -12.76
N ALA A 51 4.78 -2.15 -11.80
CA ALA A 51 4.84 -0.71 -12.00
C ALA A 51 6.28 -0.28 -12.33
N HIS A 52 7.25 -0.74 -11.57
CA HIS A 52 8.65 -0.36 -11.77
C HIS A 52 9.21 -0.89 -13.09
N ALA A 53 8.82 -2.10 -13.50
CA ALA A 53 9.22 -2.64 -14.80
C ALA A 53 8.72 -1.79 -15.96
N MET A 54 7.61 -1.08 -15.77
CA MET A 54 7.04 -0.16 -16.74
C MET A 54 7.49 1.29 -16.52
N GLN A 55 8.47 1.50 -15.64
CA GLN A 55 9.01 2.83 -15.30
C GLN A 55 7.94 3.77 -14.73
N LEU A 56 7.02 3.23 -13.95
CA LEU A 56 5.98 3.99 -13.27
C LEU A 56 6.24 4.00 -11.77
N TRP A 57 5.95 5.12 -11.14
CA TRP A 57 5.83 5.20 -9.69
C TRP A 57 4.48 4.61 -9.28
N ILE A 58 4.43 3.97 -8.12
CA ILE A 58 3.19 3.42 -7.59
C ILE A 58 2.86 4.08 -6.26
N ARG A 59 1.59 4.48 -6.13
CA ARG A 59 1.04 5.13 -4.94
C ARG A 59 -0.21 4.41 -4.50
N PHE A 60 -0.34 4.19 -3.21
CA PHE A 60 -1.59 3.76 -2.61
C PHE A 60 -2.18 4.88 -1.76
N TYR A 61 -3.47 5.14 -1.91
CA TYR A 61 -4.19 6.11 -1.08
C TYR A 61 -5.10 5.34 -0.13
N THR A 62 -5.31 5.70 0.80
CA THR A 62 -5.17 6.26 2.11
C THR A 62 -5.16 5.11 3.10
N LEU A 63 -4.06 4.87 3.77
CA LEU A 63 -3.88 3.72 4.67
C LEU A 63 -3.88 4.21 6.12
N ASN A 64 -5.06 4.25 6.71
CA ASN A 64 -5.25 4.69 8.09
C ASN A 64 -5.61 3.51 8.99
N GLY A 65 -5.28 3.61 10.27
CA GLY A 65 -5.75 2.67 11.27
C GLY A 65 -5.60 3.25 12.65
N GLU A 66 -6.71 3.29 13.38
CA GLU A 66 -6.76 3.81 14.74
C GLU A 66 -7.54 2.85 15.61
N ASP A 67 -7.02 2.62 16.83
CA ASP A 67 -7.73 1.84 17.82
C ASP A 67 -9.02 2.58 18.20
N GLY A 68 -10.11 1.82 18.35
CA GLY A 68 -11.40 2.40 18.70
C GLY A 68 -12.23 2.85 17.51
N LYS A 69 -11.65 2.91 16.30
CA LYS A 69 -12.42 3.17 15.10
C LYS A 69 -12.64 1.85 14.35
N PRO A 70 -13.90 1.51 14.00
CA PRO A 70 -14.17 0.27 13.28
C PRO A 70 -13.54 0.28 11.89
N ALA A 71 -13.22 -0.91 11.37
CA ALA A 71 -12.72 -1.07 10.02
C ALA A 71 -13.78 -0.60 9.02
N GLY A 72 -13.34 0.13 8.02
CA GLY A 72 -14.22 0.65 6.98
C GLY A 72 -13.63 1.90 6.33
N GLY A 73 -14.06 2.21 5.11
CA GLY A 73 -13.47 3.30 4.35
C GLY A 73 -11.97 3.13 4.25
N TYR A 74 -11.22 4.09 4.76
CA TYR A 74 -9.75 4.05 4.74
C TYR A 74 -9.13 3.50 6.04
N ASN A 75 -9.95 3.05 6.99
CA ASN A 75 -9.47 2.62 8.29
C ASN A 75 -9.43 1.09 8.40
N PHE A 76 -8.26 0.55 8.78
CA PHE A 76 -8.05 -0.89 8.98
C PHE A 76 -8.67 -1.42 10.29
N GLY A 77 -9.15 -0.54 11.15
CA GLY A 77 -9.79 -0.95 12.40
C GLY A 77 -8.87 -0.98 13.61
N SER A 78 -7.56 -0.87 13.41
CA SER A 78 -6.60 -0.77 14.52
C SER A 78 -5.31 -0.12 14.05
N ALA A 79 -4.58 0.44 15.00
CA ALA A 79 -3.25 0.99 14.74
C ALA A 79 -2.28 -0.10 14.30
N ALA A 80 -2.37 -1.29 14.90
CA ALA A 80 -1.50 -2.42 14.56
C ALA A 80 -1.70 -2.88 13.11
N SER A 81 -2.94 -2.95 12.63
CA SER A 81 -3.24 -3.33 11.26
C SER A 81 -2.68 -2.33 10.25
N ALA A 82 -2.81 -1.03 10.52
CA ALA A 82 -2.21 -0.01 9.67
C ALA A 82 -0.69 -0.09 9.69
N LEU A 83 -0.10 -0.28 10.86
CA LEU A 83 1.35 -0.41 11.01
C LEU A 83 1.90 -1.56 10.15
N ASP A 84 1.23 -2.72 10.15
CA ASP A 84 1.64 -3.86 9.34
C ASP A 84 1.67 -3.49 7.86
N ARG A 85 0.67 -2.76 7.37
CA ARG A 85 0.59 -2.36 5.97
C ARG A 85 1.62 -1.29 5.61
N TRP A 86 1.89 -0.36 6.52
CA TRP A 86 2.94 0.64 6.31
C TRP A 86 4.31 -0.01 6.16
N LYS A 87 4.64 -0.94 7.06
CA LYS A 87 5.90 -1.69 6.99
C LYS A 87 5.99 -2.50 5.71
N ALA A 88 4.90 -3.16 5.34
CA ALA A 88 4.83 -3.95 4.11
C ALA A 88 5.07 -3.09 2.87
N ALA A 89 4.46 -1.90 2.81
CA ALA A 89 4.62 -0.98 1.69
C ALA A 89 6.05 -0.46 1.58
N ILE A 90 6.66 -0.10 2.69
CA ILE A 90 8.06 0.36 2.72
C ILE A 90 8.98 -0.78 2.25
N ASP A 91 8.78 -1.98 2.76
CA ASP A 91 9.57 -3.16 2.40
C ASP A 91 9.41 -3.52 0.92
N ALA A 92 8.21 -3.38 0.37
CA ALA A 92 7.93 -3.65 -1.04
C ALA A 92 8.39 -2.52 -1.97
N LYS A 93 8.88 -1.41 -1.42
CA LYS A 93 9.37 -0.24 -2.16
C LYS A 93 8.29 0.51 -2.92
N VAL A 94 7.12 0.62 -2.32
CA VAL A 94 6.06 1.51 -2.78
C VAL A 94 6.63 2.94 -2.81
N ASP A 95 6.39 3.67 -3.88
CA ASP A 95 6.98 5.00 -4.04
C ASP A 95 6.28 6.05 -3.20
N PHE A 96 4.96 5.99 -3.13
CA PHE A 96 4.16 6.95 -2.37
C PHE A 96 3.06 6.23 -1.62
N LEU A 97 2.86 6.60 -0.37
CA LEU A 97 1.78 6.09 0.46
C LEU A 97 1.09 7.26 1.13
N ALA A 98 -0.23 7.33 0.97
CA ALA A 98 -1.02 8.37 1.61
C ALA A 98 -1.62 7.84 2.91
N THR A 99 -1.55 8.65 3.95
CA THR A 99 -2.22 8.42 5.21
C THR A 99 -2.43 9.78 5.89
N ASP A 100 -3.47 9.89 6.69
CA ASP A 100 -3.69 11.08 7.51
C ASP A 100 -2.82 11.09 8.77
N GLN A 101 -2.19 9.97 9.07
CA GLN A 101 -1.36 9.77 10.25
C GLN A 101 0.12 10.04 9.95
N TYR A 102 0.44 11.25 9.53
CA TYR A 102 1.76 11.62 9.00
C TYR A 102 2.92 11.33 9.95
N GLU A 103 2.78 11.74 11.20
CA GLU A 103 3.87 11.63 12.17
C GLU A 103 4.16 10.17 12.50
N ALA A 104 3.11 9.38 12.71
CA ALA A 104 3.26 7.96 12.99
C ALA A 104 3.93 7.24 11.82
N PHE A 105 3.48 7.51 10.59
CA PHE A 105 4.07 6.91 9.40
C PHE A 105 5.53 7.33 9.22
N ALA A 106 5.85 8.59 9.44
CA ALA A 106 7.21 9.09 9.30
C ALA A 106 8.17 8.38 10.27
N ARG A 107 7.73 8.13 11.52
CA ARG A 107 8.54 7.39 12.50
C ARG A 107 8.78 5.95 12.07
N VAL A 108 7.75 5.28 11.56
CA VAL A 108 7.86 3.90 11.06
C VAL A 108 8.83 3.84 9.90
N ARG A 109 8.70 4.76 8.95
CA ARG A 109 9.56 4.81 7.77
C ARG A 109 11.02 5.04 8.16
N ALA A 110 11.29 5.99 9.03
CA ALA A 110 12.64 6.28 9.49
C ALA A 110 13.26 5.05 10.19
N ALA A 111 12.50 4.40 11.07
CA ALA A 111 12.98 3.22 11.79
C ALA A 111 13.28 2.07 10.84
N GLN A 112 12.39 1.82 9.87
CA GLN A 112 12.53 0.68 8.96
C GLN A 112 13.66 0.88 7.94
N LEU A 113 13.88 2.11 7.50
CA LEU A 113 14.95 2.42 6.55
C LEU A 113 16.28 2.72 7.25
N GLY A 114 16.30 2.73 8.58
CA GLY A 114 17.51 3.05 9.34
C GLY A 114 17.92 4.51 9.24
N THR A 115 17.01 5.40 8.91
CA THR A 115 17.26 6.83 8.81
C THR A 115 16.99 7.49 10.16
N PRO A 116 17.93 8.28 10.69
CA PRO A 116 17.72 8.98 11.97
C PRO A 116 16.58 9.99 11.89
#